data_d48ab7285fe3c2b7937357e8730f3c1e
#
_entry.id   d48ab7285fe3c2b7937357e8730f3c1e
#
_cell.length_a   1.000
_cell.length_b   1.000
_cell.length_c   1.000
_cell.angle_alpha   90.00
_cell.angle_beta   90.00
_cell.angle_gamma   90.00
#
_symmetry.space_group_name_H-M   'P 1'
#
loop_
_entity.id
_entity.type
_entity.pdbx_description
1 polymer ?
#
loop_
_entity_poly.entity_id
_entity_poly.type
_entity_poly.pdbx_seq_one_letter_code
_entity_poly.pdbx_strand_id
1 'polypeptide(L)'
;MTLWQTSLTYQIWVWLCDVYEDSTLHRFLAAAGRWCSGQVEESRILRPLCREGIAARSWRDSFLCRVLSALVNLPGTLLHAWYKAWNLTFEDSFFARLAFDMGDSASIAQSWCIAALWCIPYERWNNAYSFMTGVLLLLLFYAGAMRTGRRLDVARIGFYPALMLAAVTLAVTFSYAPGLSARFLIYHVSAALLVVITVSAVRNGEDLKRLCAGAAVCVGGTGAYGIVQRLQGVKVNPSYVDLKVNAGMPGRVFSIFDNPNTFPQVLLLLLPLVLALFLTAKRWQWKVICAGIFCVGGMAMAM
;
A
#
# COMPACT_ATOMS: atom_id res chain seq x y z
N MET A 1 0.20 29.15 25.09
CA MET A 1 -0.77 28.05 25.24
C MET A 1 -1.89 28.29 24.27
N THR A 2 -2.20 27.30 23.43
CA THR A 2 -3.33 27.41 22.49
C THR A 2 -4.65 27.22 23.25
N LEU A 3 -5.74 27.91 22.83
CA LEU A 3 -7.09 27.76 23.42
C LEU A 3 -7.56 26.30 23.56
N TRP A 4 -7.01 25.42 22.73
CA TRP A 4 -7.22 23.98 22.81
C TRP A 4 -6.63 23.36 24.09
N GLN A 5 -5.42 23.76 24.49
CA GLN A 5 -4.73 23.20 25.68
C GLN A 5 -5.40 23.60 27.00
N THR A 6 -6.22 24.62 26.99
CA THR A 6 -7.02 25.08 28.16
C THR A 6 -8.43 24.48 28.15
N SER A 7 -8.83 23.77 27.12
CA SER A 7 -10.18 23.17 27.04
C SER A 7 -10.35 21.99 28.00
N LEU A 8 -11.54 21.85 28.55
CA LEU A 8 -11.93 20.75 29.43
C LEU A 8 -11.73 19.38 28.74
N THR A 9 -12.04 19.32 27.46
CA THR A 9 -11.84 18.10 26.64
C THR A 9 -10.37 17.70 26.52
N TYR A 10 -9.45 18.66 26.41
CA TYR A 10 -8.02 18.38 26.41
C TYR A 10 -7.54 17.88 27.77
N GLN A 11 -8.01 18.50 28.86
CA GLN A 11 -7.65 18.08 30.22
C GLN A 11 -8.14 16.66 30.52
N ILE A 12 -9.39 16.35 30.16
CA ILE A 12 -9.94 14.97 30.30
C ILE A 12 -9.12 13.99 29.45
N TRP A 13 -8.74 14.39 28.25
CA TRP A 13 -7.94 13.53 27.40
C TRP A 13 -6.53 13.25 27.96
N VAL A 14 -5.84 14.28 28.45
CA VAL A 14 -4.53 14.11 29.12
C VAL A 14 -4.69 13.19 30.33
N TRP A 15 -5.68 13.45 31.17
CA TRP A 15 -5.97 12.59 32.32
C TRP A 15 -6.23 11.12 31.91
N LEU A 16 -7.01 10.87 30.87
CA LEU A 16 -7.23 9.51 30.35
C LEU A 16 -5.94 8.86 29.84
N CYS A 17 -5.06 9.62 29.18
CA CYS A 17 -3.77 9.12 28.76
C CYS A 17 -2.87 8.75 29.94
N ASP A 18 -2.81 9.62 30.95
CA ASP A 18 -2.02 9.38 32.16
C ASP A 18 -2.55 8.14 32.91
N VAL A 19 -3.88 8.03 33.07
CA VAL A 19 -4.54 6.85 33.68
C VAL A 19 -4.24 5.58 32.88
N TYR A 20 -4.21 5.67 31.54
CA TYR A 20 -3.87 4.51 30.71
C TYR A 20 -2.38 4.14 30.88
N GLU A 21 -1.48 5.12 30.83
CA GLU A 21 -0.03 4.87 30.97
C GLU A 21 0.32 4.26 32.33
N ASP A 22 -0.36 4.68 33.40
CA ASP A 22 -0.23 4.13 34.74
C ASP A 22 -1.00 2.83 34.97
N SER A 23 -1.86 2.45 34.03
CA SER A 23 -2.73 1.28 34.18
C SER A 23 -1.97 -0.05 34.17
N THR A 24 -2.52 -1.01 34.87
CA THR A 24 -2.04 -2.41 34.84
C THR A 24 -2.17 -3.00 33.43
N LEU A 25 -3.17 -2.56 32.66
CA LEU A 25 -3.36 -2.97 31.27
C LEU A 25 -2.19 -2.52 30.38
N HIS A 26 -1.77 -1.25 30.48
CA HIS A 26 -0.61 -0.75 29.73
C HIS A 26 0.65 -1.51 30.11
N ARG A 27 0.91 -1.71 31.40
CA ARG A 27 2.07 -2.49 31.87
C ARG A 27 2.05 -3.94 31.37
N PHE A 28 0.89 -4.57 31.39
CA PHE A 28 0.70 -5.92 30.85
C PHE A 28 0.97 -5.97 29.34
N LEU A 29 0.38 -5.05 28.56
CA LEU A 29 0.58 -5.00 27.10
C LEU A 29 2.04 -4.71 26.73
N ALA A 30 2.69 -3.80 27.45
CA ALA A 30 4.10 -3.51 27.26
C ALA A 30 5.00 -4.72 27.63
N ALA A 31 4.67 -5.43 28.71
CA ALA A 31 5.38 -6.63 29.09
C ALA A 31 5.18 -7.78 28.08
N ALA A 32 3.94 -7.96 27.62
CA ALA A 32 3.61 -8.94 26.58
C ALA A 32 4.36 -8.60 25.26
N GLY A 33 4.41 -7.34 24.87
CA GLY A 33 5.16 -6.89 23.70
C GLY A 33 6.66 -7.19 23.81
N ARG A 34 7.29 -6.90 24.96
CA ARG A 34 8.70 -7.24 25.20
C ARG A 34 8.93 -8.74 25.20
N TRP A 35 8.04 -9.50 25.83
CA TRP A 35 8.12 -10.98 25.83
C TRP A 35 8.02 -11.54 24.40
N CYS A 36 7.05 -11.07 23.60
CA CYS A 36 6.92 -11.48 22.20
C CYS A 36 8.18 -11.15 21.39
N SER A 37 8.73 -9.94 21.56
CA SER A 37 9.97 -9.54 20.88
C SER A 37 11.13 -10.45 21.27
N GLY A 38 11.30 -10.78 22.56
CA GLY A 38 12.29 -11.73 23.04
C GLY A 38 12.12 -13.12 22.43
N GLN A 39 10.87 -13.63 22.38
CA GLN A 39 10.60 -14.92 21.75
C GLN A 39 10.95 -14.96 20.26
N VAL A 40 10.75 -13.86 19.54
CA VAL A 40 11.15 -13.74 18.12
C VAL A 40 12.67 -13.76 17.99
N GLU A 41 13.40 -13.02 18.85
CA GLU A 41 14.86 -12.95 18.82
C GLU A 41 15.52 -14.29 19.20
N GLU A 42 14.94 -15.04 20.15
CA GLU A 42 15.44 -16.32 20.62
C GLU A 42 14.99 -17.50 19.74
N SER A 43 13.94 -17.32 18.97
CA SER A 43 13.37 -18.39 18.14
C SER A 43 14.32 -18.82 17.02
N ARG A 44 14.61 -20.12 16.94
CA ARG A 44 15.39 -20.71 15.85
C ARG A 44 14.68 -20.63 14.48
N ILE A 45 13.34 -20.48 14.48
CA ILE A 45 12.53 -20.41 13.26
C ILE A 45 12.25 -18.95 12.90
N LEU A 46 11.80 -18.12 13.85
CA LEU A 46 11.40 -16.73 13.58
C LEU A 46 12.59 -15.80 13.37
N ARG A 47 13.66 -15.99 14.12
CA ARG A 47 14.88 -15.18 13.97
C ARG A 47 15.47 -15.17 12.56
N PRO A 48 15.63 -16.32 11.84
CA PRO A 48 16.09 -16.30 10.46
C PRO A 48 15.07 -15.68 9.49
N LEU A 49 13.76 -15.73 9.77
CA LEU A 49 12.72 -15.06 8.97
C LEU A 49 12.75 -13.54 9.11
N CYS A 50 13.14 -13.03 10.29
CA CYS A 50 13.28 -11.60 10.57
C CYS A 50 14.64 -11.03 10.15
N ARG A 51 15.63 -11.88 9.86
CA ARG A 51 16.95 -11.47 9.37
C ARG A 51 16.99 -11.48 7.85
N GLU A 52 17.81 -10.59 7.31
CA GLU A 52 18.09 -10.59 5.89
C GLU A 52 18.72 -11.94 5.49
N GLY A 53 17.94 -12.75 4.75
CA GLY A 53 18.33 -14.11 4.37
C GLY A 53 19.50 -14.10 3.37
N ILE A 54 20.18 -15.26 3.25
CA ILE A 54 21.27 -15.47 2.28
C ILE A 54 20.79 -15.12 0.85
N ALA A 55 19.54 -15.52 0.51
CA ALA A 55 18.95 -15.23 -0.80
C ALA A 55 18.84 -13.73 -1.09
N ALA A 56 18.49 -12.89 -0.10
CA ALA A 56 18.39 -11.44 -0.28
C ALA A 56 19.77 -10.80 -0.50
N ARG A 57 20.78 -11.26 0.25
CA ARG A 57 22.17 -10.81 0.06
C ARG A 57 22.71 -11.25 -1.29
N SER A 58 22.55 -12.52 -1.64
CA SER A 58 22.97 -13.05 -2.94
C SER A 58 22.29 -12.36 -4.11
N TRP A 59 21.00 -11.97 -3.97
CA TRP A 59 20.30 -11.17 -4.96
C TRP A 59 20.94 -9.79 -5.13
N ARG A 60 21.16 -9.08 -4.04
CA ARG A 60 21.75 -7.74 -4.06
C ARG A 60 23.13 -7.70 -4.75
N ASP A 61 23.93 -8.73 -4.49
CA ASP A 61 25.28 -8.85 -5.03
C ASP A 61 25.32 -9.48 -6.43
N SER A 62 24.18 -9.98 -6.93
CA SER A 62 24.09 -10.69 -8.18
C SER A 62 24.32 -9.78 -9.40
N PHE A 63 24.90 -10.36 -10.45
CA PHE A 63 25.07 -9.69 -11.75
C PHE A 63 23.70 -9.27 -12.31
N LEU A 64 22.68 -10.12 -12.19
CA LEU A 64 21.33 -9.85 -12.70
C LEU A 64 20.70 -8.63 -12.02
N CYS A 65 20.81 -8.52 -10.69
CA CYS A 65 20.31 -7.36 -9.95
C CYS A 65 21.00 -6.07 -10.40
N ARG A 66 22.32 -6.11 -10.63
CA ARG A 66 23.08 -4.95 -11.13
C ARG A 66 22.65 -4.54 -12.53
N VAL A 67 22.47 -5.49 -13.43
CA VAL A 67 22.01 -5.23 -14.80
C VAL A 67 20.59 -4.65 -14.79
N LEU A 68 19.66 -5.26 -14.09
CA LEU A 68 18.28 -4.76 -13.97
C LEU A 68 18.24 -3.36 -13.33
N SER A 69 19.03 -3.13 -12.27
CA SER A 69 19.14 -1.81 -11.64
C SER A 69 19.70 -0.77 -12.61
N ALA A 70 20.69 -1.12 -13.41
CA ALA A 70 21.25 -0.22 -14.41
C ALA A 70 20.22 0.12 -15.50
N LEU A 71 19.55 -0.89 -16.05
CA LEU A 71 18.53 -0.72 -17.09
C LEU A 71 17.35 0.14 -16.62
N VAL A 72 16.79 -0.18 -15.46
CA VAL A 72 15.63 0.55 -14.91
C VAL A 72 16.02 1.98 -14.54
N ASN A 73 17.24 2.23 -14.06
CA ASN A 73 17.68 3.57 -13.67
C ASN A 73 18.31 4.39 -14.82
N LEU A 74 18.53 3.80 -15.98
CA LEU A 74 19.10 4.50 -17.13
C LEU A 74 18.32 5.77 -17.51
N PRO A 75 16.98 5.74 -17.65
CA PRO A 75 16.20 6.95 -17.95
C PRO A 75 16.39 8.04 -16.91
N GLY A 76 16.31 7.69 -15.61
CA GLY A 76 16.50 8.65 -14.52
C GLY A 76 17.91 9.26 -14.51
N THR A 77 18.93 8.47 -14.83
CA THR A 77 20.31 8.95 -14.90
C THR A 77 20.51 9.94 -16.06
N LEU A 78 19.94 9.62 -17.23
CA LEU A 78 19.99 10.52 -18.41
C LEU A 78 19.22 11.82 -18.14
N LEU A 79 18.02 11.73 -17.56
CA LEU A 79 17.22 12.90 -17.21
C LEU A 79 17.94 13.78 -16.16
N HIS A 80 18.60 13.18 -15.16
CA HIS A 80 19.37 13.93 -14.19
C HIS A 80 20.59 14.63 -14.80
N ALA A 81 21.29 14.00 -15.72
CA ALA A 81 22.38 14.61 -16.47
C ALA A 81 21.88 15.78 -17.33
N TRP A 82 20.74 15.61 -17.97
CA TRP A 82 20.09 16.68 -18.74
C TRP A 82 19.67 17.84 -17.86
N TYR A 83 19.03 17.58 -16.71
CA TYR A 83 18.70 18.63 -15.73
C TYR A 83 19.92 19.43 -15.28
N LYS A 84 21.05 18.75 -15.00
CA LYS A 84 22.28 19.46 -14.62
C LYS A 84 22.81 20.42 -15.69
N ALA A 85 22.57 20.09 -16.94
CA ALA A 85 22.98 20.95 -18.06
C ALA A 85 22.04 22.16 -18.25
N TRP A 86 20.75 22.04 -17.90
CA TRP A 86 19.70 23.02 -18.20
C TRP A 86 18.86 23.41 -16.98
N ASN A 87 19.42 23.35 -15.77
CA ASN A 87 18.70 23.52 -14.51
C ASN A 87 17.92 24.83 -14.42
N LEU A 88 18.51 25.95 -14.87
CA LEU A 88 17.85 27.27 -14.84
C LEU A 88 16.56 27.28 -15.66
N THR A 89 16.60 26.72 -16.86
CA THR A 89 15.42 26.64 -17.74
C THR A 89 14.30 25.80 -17.12
N PHE A 90 14.66 24.70 -16.45
CA PHE A 90 13.68 23.82 -15.80
C PHE A 90 13.09 24.45 -14.53
N GLU A 91 13.90 25.12 -13.73
CA GLU A 91 13.43 25.79 -12.49
C GLU A 91 12.55 27.02 -12.79
N ASP A 92 12.70 27.65 -13.97
CA ASP A 92 11.83 28.73 -14.41
C ASP A 92 10.46 28.24 -14.92
N SER A 93 10.34 26.96 -15.28
CA SER A 93 9.11 26.39 -15.79
C SER A 93 8.17 25.97 -14.65
N PHE A 94 6.96 26.54 -14.62
CA PHE A 94 5.91 26.13 -13.66
C PHE A 94 5.57 24.64 -13.73
N PHE A 95 5.42 24.10 -14.94
CA PHE A 95 5.07 22.68 -15.12
C PHE A 95 6.21 21.74 -14.71
N ALA A 96 7.45 22.13 -14.97
CA ALA A 96 8.61 21.34 -14.54
C ALA A 96 8.70 21.29 -13.01
N ARG A 97 8.57 22.43 -12.34
CA ARG A 97 8.54 22.50 -10.87
C ARG A 97 7.43 21.65 -10.27
N LEU A 98 6.21 21.75 -10.81
CA LEU A 98 5.08 20.95 -10.36
C LEU A 98 5.38 19.46 -10.50
N ALA A 99 5.94 19.00 -11.62
CA ALA A 99 6.30 17.60 -11.84
C ALA A 99 7.42 17.15 -10.89
N PHE A 100 8.40 18.01 -10.61
CA PHE A 100 9.46 17.72 -9.64
C PHE A 100 8.92 17.58 -8.21
N ASP A 101 8.04 18.49 -7.79
CA ASP A 101 7.46 18.48 -6.45
C ASP A 101 6.55 17.26 -6.24
N MET A 102 5.77 16.89 -7.27
CA MET A 102 4.99 15.65 -7.25
C MET A 102 5.90 14.40 -7.22
N GLY A 103 6.99 14.42 -7.96
CA GLY A 103 7.97 13.33 -7.99
C GLY A 103 8.74 13.20 -6.67
N ASP A 104 9.09 14.31 -6.03
CA ASP A 104 9.72 14.30 -4.71
C ASP A 104 8.77 13.77 -3.63
N SER A 105 7.47 14.00 -3.82
CA SER A 105 6.39 13.50 -2.97
C SER A 105 5.77 12.20 -3.51
N ALA A 106 6.58 11.33 -4.12
CA ALA A 106 6.10 10.12 -4.81
C ALA A 106 5.23 9.20 -3.90
N SER A 107 5.50 9.15 -2.60
CA SER A 107 4.67 8.40 -1.64
C SER A 107 3.25 8.99 -1.52
N ILE A 108 3.11 10.32 -1.59
CA ILE A 108 1.80 11.00 -1.59
C ILE A 108 1.08 10.74 -2.90
N ALA A 109 1.76 10.95 -4.04
CA ALA A 109 1.18 10.69 -5.36
C ALA A 109 0.69 9.25 -5.48
N GLN A 110 1.48 8.28 -5.01
CA GLN A 110 1.09 6.88 -4.99
C GLN A 110 -0.14 6.62 -4.12
N SER A 111 -0.22 7.21 -2.93
CA SER A 111 -1.38 7.08 -2.04
C SER A 111 -2.67 7.58 -2.71
N TRP A 112 -2.63 8.73 -3.35
CA TRP A 112 -3.78 9.29 -4.06
C TRP A 112 -4.15 8.48 -5.30
N CYS A 113 -3.17 7.99 -6.07
CA CYS A 113 -3.45 7.12 -7.22
C CYS A 113 -4.10 5.81 -6.80
N ILE A 114 -3.62 5.18 -5.73
CA ILE A 114 -4.24 3.97 -5.18
C ILE A 114 -5.67 4.28 -4.72
N ALA A 115 -5.88 5.34 -3.95
CA ALA A 115 -7.21 5.73 -3.49
C ALA A 115 -8.17 6.01 -4.66
N ALA A 116 -7.69 6.67 -5.72
CA ALA A 116 -8.48 6.93 -6.93
C ALA A 116 -8.87 5.65 -7.67
N LEU A 117 -7.94 4.71 -7.82
CA LEU A 117 -8.25 3.40 -8.43
C LEU A 117 -9.32 2.65 -7.64
N TRP A 118 -9.31 2.76 -6.31
CA TRP A 118 -10.28 2.13 -5.43
C TRP A 118 -11.63 2.83 -5.39
N CYS A 119 -11.79 3.95 -6.06
CA CYS A 119 -13.10 4.59 -6.29
C CYS A 119 -13.80 4.06 -7.55
N ILE A 120 -13.14 3.19 -8.35
CA ILE A 120 -13.70 2.66 -9.59
C ILE A 120 -14.43 1.36 -9.30
N PRO A 121 -15.79 1.29 -9.48
CA PRO A 121 -16.54 0.07 -9.32
C PRO A 121 -16.15 -1.00 -10.36
N TYR A 122 -16.34 -2.27 -10.03
CA TYR A 122 -15.94 -3.38 -10.88
C TYR A 122 -16.60 -3.36 -12.27
N GLU A 123 -17.83 -2.87 -12.40
CA GLU A 123 -18.53 -2.75 -13.68
C GLU A 123 -17.85 -1.81 -14.66
N ARG A 124 -17.08 -0.85 -14.15
CA ARG A 124 -16.30 0.12 -14.93
C ARG A 124 -14.82 -0.16 -14.92
N TRP A 125 -14.41 -1.24 -14.26
CA TRP A 125 -13.00 -1.57 -14.13
C TRP A 125 -12.39 -1.98 -15.47
N ASN A 126 -11.25 -1.39 -15.79
CA ASN A 126 -10.40 -1.83 -16.88
C ASN A 126 -8.97 -2.06 -16.36
N ASN A 127 -8.42 -3.21 -16.70
CA ASN A 127 -7.07 -3.60 -16.27
C ASN A 127 -5.97 -2.64 -16.76
N ALA A 128 -6.24 -1.89 -17.83
CA ALA A 128 -5.35 -0.84 -18.29
C ALA A 128 -5.14 0.26 -17.23
N TYR A 129 -6.10 0.50 -16.32
CA TYR A 129 -5.99 1.55 -15.31
C TYR A 129 -4.83 1.31 -14.35
N SER A 130 -4.63 0.07 -13.89
CA SER A 130 -3.49 -0.26 -13.03
C SER A 130 -2.16 -0.13 -13.76
N PHE A 131 -2.09 -0.53 -15.02
CA PHE A 131 -0.90 -0.35 -15.85
C PHE A 131 -0.59 1.13 -16.07
N MET A 132 -1.57 1.90 -16.51
CA MET A 132 -1.44 3.36 -16.74
C MET A 132 -1.02 4.09 -15.46
N THR A 133 -1.61 3.70 -14.31
CA THR A 133 -1.21 4.25 -13.00
C THR A 133 0.24 3.91 -12.68
N GLY A 134 0.68 2.68 -12.92
CA GLY A 134 2.08 2.29 -12.76
C GLY A 134 3.02 3.12 -13.62
N VAL A 135 2.67 3.33 -14.89
CA VAL A 135 3.46 4.19 -15.81
C VAL A 135 3.47 5.65 -15.34
N LEU A 136 2.31 6.20 -14.94
CA LEU A 136 2.24 7.56 -14.41
C LEU A 136 3.13 7.74 -13.18
N LEU A 137 3.05 6.82 -12.22
CA LEU A 137 3.88 6.86 -11.02
C LEU A 137 5.37 6.72 -11.33
N LEU A 138 5.72 5.92 -12.33
CA LEU A 138 7.10 5.81 -12.81
C LEU A 138 7.60 7.12 -13.42
N LEU A 139 6.79 7.76 -14.23
CA LEU A 139 7.11 9.07 -14.83
C LEU A 139 7.26 10.15 -13.74
N LEU A 140 6.38 10.17 -12.76
CA LEU A 140 6.48 11.08 -11.63
C LEU A 140 7.74 10.81 -10.79
N PHE A 141 8.06 9.54 -10.56
CA PHE A 141 9.30 9.17 -9.87
C PHE A 141 10.53 9.67 -10.63
N TYR A 142 10.56 9.50 -11.96
CA TYR A 142 11.68 9.98 -12.78
C TYR A 142 11.72 11.51 -12.86
N ALA A 143 10.59 12.20 -12.82
CA ALA A 143 10.57 13.66 -12.72
C ALA A 143 11.25 14.13 -11.41
N GLY A 144 10.93 13.55 -10.27
CA GLY A 144 11.65 13.81 -9.01
C GLY A 144 13.11 13.39 -9.07
N ALA A 145 13.41 12.25 -9.71
CA ALA A 145 14.77 11.76 -9.89
C ALA A 145 15.62 12.69 -10.78
N MET A 146 14.99 13.35 -11.74
CA MET A 146 15.63 14.33 -12.62
C MET A 146 16.29 15.46 -11.81
N ARG A 147 15.61 16.00 -10.81
CA ARG A 147 16.14 17.02 -9.90
C ARG A 147 17.10 16.44 -8.86
N THR A 148 16.72 15.36 -8.21
CA THR A 148 17.40 14.84 -7.02
C THR A 148 18.48 13.78 -7.30
N GLY A 149 18.51 13.20 -8.50
CA GLY A 149 19.38 12.07 -8.84
C GLY A 149 18.98 10.75 -8.16
N ARG A 150 17.74 10.63 -7.63
CA ARG A 150 17.22 9.41 -6.98
C ARG A 150 17.19 8.24 -7.94
N ARG A 151 17.35 7.04 -7.39
CA ARG A 151 17.32 5.79 -8.14
C ARG A 151 16.24 4.87 -7.61
N LEU A 152 15.66 4.07 -8.50
CA LEU A 152 14.79 2.97 -8.14
C LEU A 152 15.62 1.86 -7.48
N ASP A 153 15.19 1.39 -6.33
CA ASP A 153 15.90 0.40 -5.53
C ASP A 153 15.42 -1.02 -5.85
N VAL A 154 15.89 -1.55 -6.95
CA VAL A 154 15.58 -2.92 -7.40
C VAL A 154 16.11 -3.97 -6.41
N ALA A 155 17.18 -3.65 -5.71
CA ALA A 155 17.79 -4.57 -4.75
C ALA A 155 16.88 -4.88 -3.56
N ARG A 156 16.06 -3.92 -3.12
CA ARG A 156 15.11 -4.10 -2.00
C ARG A 156 13.94 -5.02 -2.31
N ILE A 157 13.61 -5.26 -3.59
CA ILE A 157 12.51 -6.16 -3.95
C ILE A 157 12.82 -7.59 -3.51
N GLY A 158 14.08 -7.95 -3.50
CA GLY A 158 14.55 -9.29 -3.17
C GLY A 158 14.48 -10.27 -4.34
N PHE A 159 14.97 -11.48 -4.09
CA PHE A 159 15.11 -12.53 -5.10
C PHE A 159 13.77 -13.13 -5.53
N TYR A 160 12.85 -13.37 -4.59
CA TYR A 160 11.62 -14.13 -4.86
C TYR A 160 10.67 -13.44 -5.86
N PRO A 161 10.36 -12.16 -5.77
CA PRO A 161 9.57 -11.46 -6.78
C PRO A 161 10.22 -11.46 -8.17
N ALA A 162 11.54 -11.36 -8.25
CA ALA A 162 12.26 -11.46 -9.51
C ALA A 162 12.15 -12.87 -10.11
N LEU A 163 12.31 -13.90 -9.29
CA LEU A 163 12.14 -15.29 -9.70
C LEU A 163 10.70 -15.57 -10.14
N MET A 164 9.70 -15.06 -9.42
CA MET A 164 8.28 -15.18 -9.79
C MET A 164 8.02 -14.53 -11.14
N LEU A 165 8.54 -13.33 -11.37
CA LEU A 165 8.38 -12.64 -12.66
C LEU A 165 9.05 -13.42 -13.82
N ALA A 166 10.23 -13.98 -13.57
CA ALA A 166 10.91 -14.84 -14.55
C ALA A 166 10.08 -16.10 -14.85
N ALA A 167 9.56 -16.78 -13.82
CA ALA A 167 8.71 -17.96 -13.98
C ALA A 167 7.43 -17.66 -14.75
N VAL A 168 6.75 -16.55 -14.45
CA VAL A 168 5.56 -16.11 -15.21
C VAL A 168 5.93 -15.80 -16.66
N THR A 169 7.05 -15.13 -16.92
CA THR A 169 7.52 -14.83 -18.28
C THR A 169 7.77 -16.11 -19.05
N LEU A 170 8.45 -17.10 -18.47
CA LEU A 170 8.66 -18.40 -19.07
C LEU A 170 7.33 -19.11 -19.35
N ALA A 171 6.42 -19.15 -18.38
CA ALA A 171 5.11 -19.78 -18.54
C ALA A 171 4.31 -19.15 -19.70
N VAL A 172 4.37 -17.84 -19.87
CA VAL A 172 3.71 -17.13 -20.98
C VAL A 172 4.36 -17.49 -22.31
N THR A 173 5.70 -17.56 -22.36
CA THR A 173 6.46 -17.87 -23.57
C THR A 173 6.12 -19.27 -24.11
N PHE A 174 5.90 -20.24 -23.22
CA PHE A 174 5.57 -21.63 -23.57
C PHE A 174 4.08 -21.93 -23.48
N SER A 175 3.22 -20.90 -23.44
CA SER A 175 1.77 -21.07 -23.34
C SER A 175 1.15 -21.51 -24.67
N TYR A 176 0.13 -22.37 -24.60
CA TYR A 176 -0.73 -22.74 -25.73
C TYR A 176 -1.52 -21.54 -26.30
N ALA A 177 -1.80 -20.54 -25.48
CA ALA A 177 -2.56 -19.35 -25.85
C ALA A 177 -1.76 -18.08 -25.46
N PRO A 178 -0.68 -17.74 -26.20
CA PRO A 178 0.23 -16.66 -25.82
C PRO A 178 -0.47 -15.31 -25.65
N GLY A 179 -1.46 -14.99 -26.49
CA GLY A 179 -2.21 -13.74 -26.43
C GLY A 179 -3.04 -13.57 -25.15
N LEU A 180 -3.63 -14.66 -24.66
CA LEU A 180 -4.34 -14.64 -23.36
C LEU A 180 -3.36 -14.58 -22.20
N SER A 181 -2.29 -15.35 -22.29
CA SER A 181 -1.26 -15.43 -21.25
C SER A 181 -0.50 -14.12 -21.11
N ALA A 182 -0.28 -13.38 -22.18
CA ALA A 182 0.36 -12.07 -22.15
C ALA A 182 -0.37 -11.06 -21.25
N ARG A 183 -1.70 -11.15 -21.13
CA ARG A 183 -2.47 -10.31 -20.20
C ARG A 183 -2.06 -10.56 -18.74
N PHE A 184 -1.83 -11.81 -18.37
CA PHE A 184 -1.34 -12.17 -17.03
C PHE A 184 0.08 -11.66 -16.79
N LEU A 185 0.94 -11.70 -17.80
CA LEU A 185 2.29 -11.12 -17.70
C LEU A 185 2.20 -9.61 -17.43
N ILE A 186 1.34 -8.88 -18.14
CA ILE A 186 1.16 -7.43 -17.93
C ILE A 186 0.75 -7.14 -16.48
N TYR A 187 -0.14 -7.94 -15.87
CA TYR A 187 -0.50 -7.77 -14.46
C TYR A 187 0.70 -7.94 -13.52
N HIS A 188 1.49 -8.97 -13.72
CA HIS A 188 2.65 -9.24 -12.90
C HIS A 188 3.75 -8.19 -13.07
N VAL A 189 3.96 -7.72 -14.29
CA VAL A 189 4.88 -6.61 -14.58
C VAL A 189 4.39 -5.32 -13.92
N SER A 190 3.09 -5.01 -14.03
CA SER A 190 2.50 -3.83 -13.39
C SER A 190 2.63 -3.91 -11.87
N ALA A 191 2.36 -5.07 -11.26
CA ALA A 191 2.53 -5.27 -9.83
C ALA A 191 4.00 -5.13 -9.40
N ALA A 192 4.93 -5.73 -10.14
CA ALA A 192 6.36 -5.60 -9.86
C ALA A 192 6.82 -4.14 -9.97
N LEU A 193 6.36 -3.41 -10.98
CA LEU A 193 6.65 -1.99 -11.15
C LEU A 193 6.13 -1.16 -9.97
N LEU A 194 4.89 -1.38 -9.54
CA LEU A 194 4.31 -0.70 -8.38
C LEU A 194 5.10 -1.00 -7.10
N VAL A 195 5.54 -2.24 -6.90
CA VAL A 195 6.38 -2.62 -5.76
C VAL A 195 7.73 -1.89 -5.79
N VAL A 196 8.41 -1.85 -6.94
CA VAL A 196 9.68 -1.12 -7.10
C VAL A 196 9.52 0.36 -6.77
N ILE A 197 8.46 0.99 -7.30
CA ILE A 197 8.18 2.40 -7.06
C ILE A 197 7.89 2.62 -5.58
N THR A 198 7.03 1.78 -4.95
CA THR A 198 6.68 1.87 -3.54
C THR A 198 7.91 1.82 -2.64
N VAL A 199 8.73 0.79 -2.83
CA VAL A 199 9.94 0.57 -2.03
C VAL A 199 10.93 1.73 -2.20
N SER A 200 11.01 2.30 -3.41
CA SER A 200 11.91 3.40 -3.74
C SER A 200 11.35 4.76 -3.28
N ALA A 201 10.02 4.92 -3.21
CA ALA A 201 9.36 6.13 -2.75
C ALA A 201 9.44 6.30 -1.22
N VAL A 202 9.42 5.19 -0.47
CA VAL A 202 9.48 5.18 0.99
C VAL A 202 10.92 5.37 1.46
N ARG A 203 11.22 6.54 2.00
CA ARG A 203 12.54 6.91 2.53
C ARG A 203 12.60 6.88 4.06
N ASN A 204 11.48 7.15 4.69
CA ASN A 204 11.36 7.32 6.13
C ASN A 204 9.96 6.89 6.62
N GLY A 205 9.76 6.92 7.94
CA GLY A 205 8.50 6.55 8.55
C GLY A 205 7.32 7.44 8.15
N GLU A 206 7.56 8.71 7.79
CA GLU A 206 6.49 9.60 7.34
C GLU A 206 5.99 9.24 5.93
N ASP A 207 6.89 8.85 5.02
CA ASP A 207 6.49 8.34 3.70
C ASP A 207 5.66 7.06 3.84
N LEU A 208 6.05 6.16 4.76
CA LEU A 208 5.27 4.96 5.06
C LEU A 208 3.88 5.30 5.63
N LYS A 209 3.79 6.24 6.55
CA LYS A 209 2.49 6.70 7.08
C LYS A 209 1.59 7.28 6.00
N ARG A 210 2.15 8.01 5.03
CA ARG A 210 1.41 8.56 3.90
C ARG A 210 0.82 7.46 3.02
N LEU A 211 1.58 6.39 2.75
CA LEU A 211 1.07 5.21 2.04
C LEU A 211 -0.03 4.50 2.82
N CYS A 212 0.18 4.29 4.12
CA CYS A 212 -0.84 3.72 4.99
C CYS A 212 -2.10 4.60 5.07
N ALA A 213 -1.97 5.93 4.99
CA ALA A 213 -3.11 6.83 4.93
C ALA A 213 -3.94 6.63 3.65
N GLY A 214 -3.29 6.39 2.50
CA GLY A 214 -3.99 5.98 1.27
C GLY A 214 -4.77 4.68 1.46
N ALA A 215 -4.16 3.68 2.09
CA ALA A 215 -4.85 2.44 2.43
C ALA A 215 -6.04 2.67 3.39
N ALA A 216 -5.90 3.57 4.37
CA ALA A 216 -6.99 3.93 5.27
C ALA A 216 -8.17 4.59 4.53
N VAL A 217 -7.91 5.47 3.56
CA VAL A 217 -8.96 6.04 2.71
C VAL A 217 -9.69 4.94 1.94
N CYS A 218 -8.95 3.96 1.38
CA CYS A 218 -9.55 2.82 0.69
C CYS A 218 -10.45 2.00 1.62
N VAL A 219 -9.97 1.66 2.83
CA VAL A 219 -10.76 0.92 3.83
C VAL A 219 -12.01 1.69 4.23
N GLY A 220 -11.88 2.99 4.52
CA GLY A 220 -13.00 3.85 4.91
C GLY A 220 -14.04 3.96 3.80
N GLY A 221 -13.63 4.24 2.58
CA GLY A 221 -14.53 4.39 1.43
C GLY A 221 -15.23 3.10 1.04
N THR A 222 -14.46 2.01 0.84
CA THR A 222 -15.05 0.71 0.47
C THR A 222 -15.86 0.09 1.59
N GLY A 223 -15.43 0.28 2.85
CA GLY A 223 -16.17 -0.18 4.03
C GLY A 223 -17.50 0.55 4.19
N ALA A 224 -17.49 1.90 4.09
CA ALA A 224 -18.71 2.69 4.14
C ALA A 224 -19.69 2.32 3.02
N TYR A 225 -19.18 2.17 1.78
CA TYR A 225 -20.03 1.73 0.66
C TYR A 225 -20.59 0.33 0.88
N GLY A 226 -19.79 -0.60 1.42
CA GLY A 226 -20.27 -1.95 1.79
C GLY A 226 -21.40 -1.90 2.83
N ILE A 227 -21.30 -1.04 3.85
CA ILE A 227 -22.38 -0.83 4.84
C ILE A 227 -23.64 -0.29 4.15
N VAL A 228 -23.50 0.70 3.26
CA VAL A 228 -24.64 1.24 2.49
C VAL A 228 -25.29 0.15 1.65
N GLN A 229 -24.52 -0.66 0.95
CA GLN A 229 -25.02 -1.83 0.22
C GLN A 229 -25.85 -2.76 1.11
N ARG A 230 -25.36 -3.05 2.33
CA ARG A 230 -26.09 -3.91 3.28
C ARG A 230 -27.42 -3.32 3.70
N LEU A 231 -27.45 -2.02 3.96
CA LEU A 231 -28.67 -1.30 4.34
C LEU A 231 -29.70 -1.24 3.22
N GLN A 232 -29.25 -1.15 1.97
CA GLN A 232 -30.12 -1.15 0.77
C GLN A 232 -30.63 -2.54 0.40
N GLY A 233 -30.08 -3.60 0.99
CA GLY A 233 -30.38 -4.99 0.66
C GLY A 233 -29.60 -5.49 -0.57
N VAL A 234 -28.65 -6.38 -0.32
CA VAL A 234 -27.84 -6.98 -1.40
C VAL A 234 -28.57 -8.19 -1.97
N LYS A 235 -28.80 -8.18 -3.28
CA LYS A 235 -29.33 -9.34 -3.98
C LYS A 235 -28.25 -10.43 -4.10
N VAL A 236 -28.65 -11.68 -3.86
CA VAL A 236 -27.75 -12.82 -4.05
C VAL A 236 -27.47 -12.98 -5.54
N ASN A 237 -26.19 -13.02 -5.91
CA ASN A 237 -25.81 -13.35 -7.28
C ASN A 237 -25.86 -14.87 -7.49
N PRO A 238 -26.72 -15.38 -8.38
CA PRO A 238 -26.88 -16.82 -8.63
C PRO A 238 -25.58 -17.50 -9.10
N SER A 239 -24.63 -16.74 -9.64
CA SER A 239 -23.33 -17.27 -10.07
C SER A 239 -22.44 -17.73 -8.91
N TYR A 240 -22.71 -17.25 -7.68
CA TYR A 240 -21.91 -17.57 -6.50
C TYR A 240 -22.65 -18.44 -5.47
N VAL A 241 -23.95 -18.61 -5.61
CA VAL A 241 -24.77 -19.35 -4.65
C VAL A 241 -25.85 -20.16 -5.39
N ASP A 242 -25.92 -21.43 -5.14
CA ASP A 242 -27.04 -22.26 -5.57
C ASP A 242 -28.29 -21.92 -4.74
N LEU A 243 -29.20 -21.15 -5.33
CA LEU A 243 -30.42 -20.69 -4.68
C LEU A 243 -31.40 -21.83 -4.41
N LYS A 244 -31.27 -22.99 -5.07
CA LYS A 244 -32.12 -24.15 -4.79
C LYS A 244 -31.77 -24.81 -3.45
N VAL A 245 -30.47 -24.83 -3.13
CA VAL A 245 -29.95 -25.40 -1.88
C VAL A 245 -29.97 -24.36 -0.75
N ASN A 246 -29.74 -23.09 -1.08
CA ASN A 246 -29.59 -22.00 -0.12
C ASN A 246 -30.75 -20.98 -0.25
N ALA A 247 -31.96 -21.48 -0.31
CA ALA A 247 -33.16 -20.63 -0.38
C ALA A 247 -33.23 -19.68 0.83
N GLY A 248 -33.41 -18.38 0.58
CA GLY A 248 -33.52 -17.36 1.64
C GLY A 248 -32.19 -16.90 2.24
N MET A 249 -31.02 -17.35 1.72
CA MET A 249 -29.74 -16.84 2.17
C MET A 249 -29.61 -15.34 1.85
N PRO A 250 -29.22 -14.48 2.83
CA PRO A 250 -29.03 -13.07 2.57
C PRO A 250 -27.83 -12.85 1.63
N GLY A 251 -27.93 -11.85 0.76
CA GLY A 251 -26.81 -11.45 -0.09
C GLY A 251 -25.61 -10.99 0.74
N ARG A 252 -24.43 -11.39 0.31
CA ARG A 252 -23.16 -10.97 0.93
C ARG A 252 -22.69 -9.67 0.29
N VAL A 253 -22.16 -8.77 1.12
CA VAL A 253 -21.62 -7.50 0.69
C VAL A 253 -20.36 -7.70 -0.14
N PHE A 254 -20.24 -7.02 -1.26
CA PHE A 254 -19.07 -7.06 -2.15
C PHE A 254 -18.45 -5.66 -2.37
N SER A 255 -19.08 -4.60 -1.89
CA SER A 255 -18.65 -3.20 -2.06
C SER A 255 -18.41 -2.86 -3.54
N ILE A 256 -17.22 -2.41 -3.87
CA ILE A 256 -16.82 -2.08 -5.25
C ILE A 256 -16.29 -3.29 -6.03
N PHE A 257 -16.18 -4.45 -5.41
CA PHE A 257 -15.62 -5.67 -6.01
C PHE A 257 -16.71 -6.51 -6.65
N ASP A 258 -16.34 -7.33 -7.62
CA ASP A 258 -17.27 -8.28 -8.26
C ASP A 258 -17.64 -9.43 -7.29
N ASN A 259 -16.67 -9.91 -6.54
CA ASN A 259 -16.80 -11.10 -5.72
C ASN A 259 -16.87 -10.75 -4.22
N PRO A 260 -17.92 -11.23 -3.50
CA PRO A 260 -18.04 -10.99 -2.06
C PRO A 260 -16.93 -11.60 -1.21
N ASN A 261 -16.13 -12.52 -1.74
CA ASN A 261 -14.95 -13.06 -1.04
C ASN A 261 -13.73 -12.14 -1.19
N THR A 262 -13.63 -11.40 -2.29
CA THR A 262 -12.49 -10.49 -2.53
C THR A 262 -12.52 -9.30 -1.57
N PHE A 263 -13.70 -8.77 -1.30
CA PHE A 263 -13.86 -7.61 -0.42
C PHE A 263 -13.28 -7.82 0.99
N PRO A 264 -13.68 -8.86 1.76
CA PRO A 264 -13.10 -9.10 3.07
C PRO A 264 -11.61 -9.47 3.02
N GLN A 265 -11.13 -10.15 1.97
CA GLN A 265 -9.71 -10.43 1.80
C GLN A 265 -8.87 -9.15 1.71
N VAL A 266 -9.36 -8.18 0.96
CA VAL A 266 -8.69 -6.89 0.83
C VAL A 266 -8.73 -6.11 2.15
N LEU A 267 -9.88 -6.10 2.84
CA LEU A 267 -9.98 -5.48 4.16
C LEU A 267 -9.03 -6.15 5.17
N LEU A 268 -8.91 -7.48 5.15
CA LEU A 268 -7.98 -8.23 6.00
C LEU A 268 -6.52 -7.80 5.78
N LEU A 269 -6.13 -7.50 4.54
CA LEU A 269 -4.79 -7.03 4.21
C LEU A 269 -4.54 -5.57 4.64
N LEU A 270 -5.57 -4.71 4.57
CA LEU A 270 -5.40 -3.28 4.80
C LEU A 270 -5.72 -2.83 6.24
N LEU A 271 -6.61 -3.52 6.97
CA LEU A 271 -6.95 -3.17 8.34
C LEU A 271 -5.74 -3.11 9.29
N PRO A 272 -4.73 -4.02 9.21
CA PRO A 272 -3.51 -3.91 10.01
C PRO A 272 -2.74 -2.61 9.78
N LEU A 273 -2.77 -2.05 8.55
CA LEU A 273 -2.13 -0.77 8.24
C LEU A 273 -2.86 0.39 8.90
N VAL A 274 -4.19 0.35 8.94
CA VAL A 274 -5.03 1.33 9.67
C VAL A 274 -4.76 1.26 11.17
N LEU A 275 -4.65 0.04 11.72
CA LEU A 275 -4.30 -0.16 13.12
C LEU A 275 -2.90 0.39 13.43
N ALA A 276 -1.92 0.18 12.54
CA ALA A 276 -0.58 0.73 12.70
C ALA A 276 -0.59 2.27 12.71
N LEU A 277 -1.42 2.90 11.86
CA LEU A 277 -1.62 4.36 11.90
C LEU A 277 -2.23 4.81 13.21
N PHE A 278 -3.25 4.12 13.72
CA PHE A 278 -3.86 4.40 15.01
C PHE A 278 -2.82 4.36 16.15
N LEU A 279 -2.01 3.30 16.20
CA LEU A 279 -1.01 3.10 17.24
C LEU A 279 0.12 4.16 17.18
N THR A 280 0.49 4.58 15.97
CA THR A 280 1.61 5.53 15.76
C THR A 280 1.17 6.99 15.72
N ALA A 281 -0.13 7.27 15.70
CA ALA A 281 -0.67 8.63 15.68
C ALA A 281 -0.36 9.35 17.00
N LYS A 282 0.29 10.53 16.89
CA LYS A 282 0.61 11.38 18.05
C LYS A 282 -0.57 12.26 18.49
N ARG A 283 -1.44 12.65 17.54
CA ARG A 283 -2.58 13.53 17.78
C ARG A 283 -3.85 12.69 17.96
N TRP A 284 -4.64 12.99 18.97
CA TRP A 284 -5.87 12.26 19.29
C TRP A 284 -6.89 12.27 18.14
N GLN A 285 -6.98 13.39 17.37
CA GLN A 285 -7.88 13.47 16.21
C GLN A 285 -7.59 12.36 15.18
N TRP A 286 -6.32 12.12 14.90
CA TRP A 286 -5.92 11.05 14.00
C TRP A 286 -6.19 9.67 14.59
N LYS A 287 -6.05 9.50 15.91
CA LYS A 287 -6.44 8.25 16.58
C LYS A 287 -7.92 7.97 16.40
N VAL A 288 -8.79 8.97 16.65
CA VAL A 288 -10.24 8.83 16.49
C VAL A 288 -10.61 8.51 15.04
N ILE A 289 -10.03 9.21 14.08
CA ILE A 289 -10.26 8.96 12.65
C ILE A 289 -9.86 7.53 12.29
N CYS A 290 -8.64 7.10 12.64
CA CYS A 290 -8.17 5.76 12.35
C CYS A 290 -9.01 4.68 13.05
N ALA A 291 -9.41 4.90 14.30
CA ALA A 291 -10.31 4.00 15.02
C ALA A 291 -11.68 3.90 14.32
N GLY A 292 -12.26 5.03 13.89
CA GLY A 292 -13.51 5.05 13.14
C GLY A 292 -13.41 4.28 11.83
N ILE A 293 -12.34 4.51 11.05
CA ILE A 293 -12.08 3.77 9.81
C ILE A 293 -11.90 2.26 10.07
N PHE A 294 -11.17 1.91 11.13
CA PHE A 294 -10.97 0.51 11.52
C PHE A 294 -12.29 -0.16 11.88
N CYS A 295 -13.16 0.52 12.66
CA CYS A 295 -14.48 0.02 13.00
C CYS A 295 -15.38 -0.13 11.77
N VAL A 296 -15.38 0.85 10.86
CA VAL A 296 -16.15 0.80 9.60
C VAL A 296 -15.69 -0.39 8.73
N GLY A 297 -14.37 -0.55 8.55
CA GLY A 297 -13.83 -1.68 7.79
C GLY A 297 -14.12 -3.03 8.46
N GLY A 298 -13.95 -3.14 9.79
CA GLY A 298 -14.24 -4.34 10.56
C GLY A 298 -15.72 -4.73 10.50
N MET A 299 -16.62 -3.76 10.64
CA MET A 299 -18.07 -3.97 10.52
C MET A 299 -18.44 -4.44 9.11
N ALA A 300 -17.91 -3.79 8.08
CA ALA A 300 -18.15 -4.17 6.68
C ALA A 300 -17.61 -5.58 6.36
N MET A 301 -16.51 -5.98 6.98
CA MET A 301 -15.94 -7.33 6.82
C MET A 301 -16.81 -8.42 7.49
N ALA A 302 -17.55 -8.07 8.54
CA ALA A 302 -18.42 -8.99 9.27
C ALA A 302 -19.80 -9.17 8.60
N MET A 303 -20.16 -8.38 7.60
CA MET A 303 -21.43 -8.41 6.87
C MET A 303 -21.33 -9.28 5.61
#